data_9486dba02872883cb5d1948a2181a695
#
_entry.id   9486dba02872883cb5d1948a2181a695
#
_cell.length_a   1.000
_cell.length_b   1.000
_cell.length_c   1.000
_cell.angle_alpha   90.00
_cell.angle_beta   90.00
_cell.angle_gamma   90.00
#
_symmetry.space_group_name_H-M   'P 1'
#
loop_
_entity.id
_entity.type
_entity.pdbx_description
1 polymer ?
#
loop_
_entity_poly.entity_id
_entity_poly.type
_entity_poly.pdbx_seq_one_letter_code
_entity_poly.pdbx_strand_id
1 'polypeptide(L)'
;LNWLNLNIAALNPTNITKLEFSTTSGKTIKSILPLGGFGISRFALDEYLYRKAIKNGCTILQGQVENILYEDDKFTITTTNAVVLQSEMVIGAFGKRSNIDQKMNRNFIHKKSYWLAVNAHYSGEFPHDLVGLHNFKGGYCGVSKVENGVINICYLADYKTFKTFKNITEYQTNIVSQNPHLKAIFNNSTLLFQ
;
A
#
# COMPACT_ATOMS: atom_id res chain seq x y z
N LEU A 1 11.59 -9.71 -9.16
CA LEU A 1 11.03 -10.90 -8.47
C LEU A 1 11.60 -12.23 -8.99
N ASN A 2 12.31 -12.21 -10.10
CA ASN A 2 12.88 -13.43 -10.72
C ASN A 2 13.86 -14.15 -9.78
N TRP A 3 14.70 -13.41 -9.03
CA TRP A 3 15.68 -13.99 -8.09
C TRP A 3 15.02 -14.78 -6.94
N LEU A 4 13.76 -14.48 -6.58
CA LEU A 4 12.98 -15.25 -5.62
C LEU A 4 12.29 -16.48 -6.24
N ASN A 5 12.43 -16.66 -7.54
CA ASN A 5 11.73 -17.70 -8.29
C ASN A 5 10.21 -17.71 -8.02
N LEU A 6 9.59 -16.53 -8.16
CA LEU A 6 8.16 -16.35 -7.95
C LEU A 6 7.41 -16.50 -9.26
N ASN A 7 6.40 -17.38 -9.28
CA ASN A 7 5.45 -17.46 -10.37
C ASN A 7 4.30 -16.45 -10.15
N ILE A 8 4.55 -15.18 -10.49
CA ILE A 8 3.55 -14.11 -10.33
C ILE A 8 2.33 -14.34 -11.23
N ALA A 9 2.49 -15.01 -12.38
CA ALA A 9 1.38 -15.33 -13.28
C ALA A 9 0.30 -16.19 -12.59
N ALA A 10 0.66 -17.01 -11.60
CA ALA A 10 -0.29 -17.80 -10.82
C ALA A 10 -1.27 -16.96 -9.98
N LEU A 11 -0.99 -15.68 -9.80
CA LEU A 11 -1.84 -14.73 -9.07
C LEU A 11 -2.76 -13.92 -10.00
N ASN A 12 -2.77 -14.23 -11.30
CA ASN A 12 -3.56 -13.52 -12.31
C ASN A 12 -3.43 -11.99 -12.23
N PRO A 13 -2.19 -11.45 -12.22
CA PRO A 13 -1.99 -10.01 -12.11
C PRO A 13 -2.59 -9.28 -13.31
N THR A 14 -3.05 -8.07 -13.10
CA THR A 14 -3.44 -7.18 -14.20
C THR A 14 -2.20 -6.68 -14.93
N ASN A 15 -2.11 -6.89 -16.24
CA ASN A 15 -0.99 -6.40 -17.04
C ASN A 15 -1.19 -4.93 -17.41
N ILE A 16 -0.22 -4.07 -17.07
CA ILE A 16 -0.26 -2.63 -17.27
C ILE A 16 0.78 -2.25 -18.32
N THR A 17 0.32 -1.67 -19.44
CA THR A 17 1.17 -1.26 -20.56
C THR A 17 1.04 0.21 -20.91
N LYS A 18 0.07 0.92 -20.30
CA LYS A 18 -0.24 2.31 -20.59
C LYS A 18 -0.21 3.17 -19.33
N LEU A 19 0.20 4.41 -19.50
CA LEU A 19 0.17 5.46 -18.49
C LEU A 19 -0.72 6.59 -18.98
N GLU A 20 -1.60 7.08 -18.12
CA GLU A 20 -2.28 8.36 -18.29
C GLU A 20 -1.91 9.27 -17.12
N PHE A 21 -1.42 10.46 -17.43
CA PHE A 21 -1.14 11.49 -16.44
C PHE A 21 -2.09 12.67 -16.67
N SER A 22 -2.68 13.21 -15.59
CA SER A 22 -3.48 14.44 -15.70
C SER A 22 -3.04 15.52 -14.73
N THR A 23 -3.14 16.77 -15.20
CA THR A 23 -3.01 17.96 -14.35
C THR A 23 -4.25 18.11 -13.47
N THR A 24 -4.20 19.03 -12.50
CA THR A 24 -5.35 19.37 -11.64
C THR A 24 -6.58 19.84 -12.42
N SER A 25 -6.38 20.46 -13.59
CA SER A 25 -7.47 20.91 -14.48
C SER A 25 -8.00 19.83 -15.43
N GLY A 26 -7.44 18.61 -15.38
CA GLY A 26 -7.86 17.48 -16.21
C GLY A 26 -7.19 17.40 -17.59
N LYS A 27 -6.22 18.26 -17.92
CA LYS A 27 -5.43 18.07 -19.15
C LYS A 27 -4.60 16.81 -19.03
N THR A 28 -4.64 15.94 -20.04
CA THR A 28 -4.01 14.62 -20.01
C THR A 28 -2.86 14.48 -21.00
N ILE A 29 -1.90 13.64 -20.61
CA ILE A 29 -0.88 13.05 -21.49
C ILE A 29 -0.96 11.54 -21.33
N LYS A 30 -0.90 10.82 -22.45
CA LYS A 30 -0.89 9.34 -22.49
C LYS A 30 0.44 8.85 -23.03
N SER A 31 0.94 7.78 -22.48
CA SER A 31 2.18 7.14 -22.91
C SER A 31 2.08 5.62 -22.82
N ILE A 32 2.86 4.95 -23.64
CA ILE A 32 3.09 3.52 -23.50
C ILE A 32 4.22 3.32 -22.49
N LEU A 33 4.10 2.31 -21.66
CA LEU A 33 5.16 1.86 -20.74
C LEU A 33 5.95 0.73 -21.42
N PRO A 34 7.16 0.98 -21.94
CA PRO A 34 7.90 -0.02 -22.74
C PRO A 34 8.23 -1.27 -21.94
N LEU A 35 8.52 -1.14 -20.65
CA LEU A 35 8.80 -2.26 -19.76
C LEU A 35 7.53 -2.86 -19.15
N GLY A 36 6.38 -2.20 -19.35
CA GLY A 36 5.13 -2.58 -18.72
C GLY A 36 5.20 -2.55 -17.20
N GLY A 37 4.16 -3.13 -16.60
CA GLY A 37 4.02 -3.32 -15.18
C GLY A 37 2.91 -4.32 -14.90
N PHE A 38 2.68 -4.61 -13.63
CA PHE A 38 1.54 -5.41 -13.25
C PHE A 38 0.88 -4.89 -11.97
N GLY A 39 -0.43 -5.01 -11.92
CA GLY A 39 -1.24 -4.69 -10.75
C GLY A 39 -1.56 -5.97 -9.98
N ILE A 40 -1.25 -5.96 -8.69
CA ILE A 40 -1.59 -7.03 -7.75
C ILE A 40 -1.82 -6.43 -6.37
N SER A 41 -2.80 -6.93 -5.64
CA SER A 41 -3.02 -6.48 -4.28
C SER A 41 -1.89 -6.94 -3.35
N ARG A 42 -1.62 -6.14 -2.32
CA ARG A 42 -0.67 -6.54 -1.27
C ARG A 42 -1.15 -7.81 -0.56
N PHE A 43 -2.46 -7.98 -0.40
CA PHE A 43 -3.03 -9.18 0.21
C PHE A 43 -2.67 -10.45 -0.57
N ALA A 44 -2.90 -10.46 -1.88
CA ALA A 44 -2.60 -11.61 -2.72
C ALA A 44 -1.08 -11.92 -2.77
N LEU A 45 -0.25 -10.87 -2.88
CA LEU A 45 1.20 -11.03 -2.91
C LEU A 45 1.74 -11.51 -1.55
N ASP A 46 1.29 -10.91 -0.45
CA ASP A 46 1.76 -11.26 0.89
C ASP A 46 1.35 -12.70 1.26
N GLU A 47 0.12 -13.13 0.92
CA GLU A 47 -0.33 -14.50 1.11
C GLU A 47 0.49 -15.51 0.28
N TYR A 48 0.78 -15.17 -0.96
CA TYR A 48 1.63 -16.01 -1.81
C TYR A 48 3.04 -16.18 -1.23
N LEU A 49 3.65 -15.07 -0.77
CA LEU A 49 4.97 -15.09 -0.14
C LEU A 49 4.96 -15.86 1.18
N TYR A 50 3.93 -15.72 1.99
CA TYR A 50 3.71 -16.46 3.22
C TYR A 50 3.71 -17.97 2.96
N ARG A 51 2.89 -18.44 2.02
CA ARG A 51 2.84 -19.86 1.65
C ARG A 51 4.17 -20.37 1.10
N LYS A 52 4.86 -19.55 0.32
CA LYS A 52 6.19 -19.90 -0.20
C LYS A 52 7.23 -20.00 0.90
N ALA A 53 7.22 -19.13 1.89
CA ALA A 53 8.11 -19.18 3.05
C ALA A 53 7.93 -20.51 3.82
N ILE A 54 6.69 -20.90 4.11
CA ILE A 54 6.39 -22.18 4.77
C ILE A 54 6.92 -23.35 3.92
N LYS A 55 6.66 -23.35 2.61
CA LYS A 55 7.13 -24.41 1.71
C LYS A 55 8.66 -24.52 1.67
N ASN A 56 9.34 -23.41 1.92
CA ASN A 56 10.82 -23.36 1.97
C ASN A 56 11.37 -23.61 3.40
N GLY A 57 10.56 -24.11 4.33
CA GLY A 57 10.99 -24.52 5.65
C GLY A 57 11.01 -23.41 6.71
N CYS A 58 10.46 -22.21 6.42
CA CYS A 58 10.33 -21.18 7.43
C CYS A 58 9.25 -21.54 8.45
N THR A 59 9.55 -21.46 9.72
CA THR A 59 8.57 -21.57 10.80
C THR A 59 7.85 -20.24 10.95
N ILE A 60 6.52 -20.25 10.87
CA ILE A 60 5.70 -19.06 11.05
C ILE A 60 4.96 -19.15 12.38
N LEU A 61 5.15 -18.15 13.24
CA LEU A 61 4.44 -18.01 14.49
C LEU A 61 3.42 -16.88 14.36
N GLN A 62 2.15 -17.20 14.63
CA GLN A 62 1.09 -16.21 14.69
C GLN A 62 1.11 -15.53 16.05
N GLY A 63 1.30 -14.23 16.06
CA GLY A 63 1.34 -13.45 17.29
C GLY A 63 1.87 -12.04 17.07
N GLN A 64 1.66 -11.21 18.05
CA GLN A 64 2.18 -9.84 18.05
C GLN A 64 3.45 -9.79 18.92
N VAL A 65 4.53 -9.29 18.35
CA VAL A 65 5.75 -9.01 19.12
C VAL A 65 5.47 -7.85 20.06
N GLU A 66 5.72 -8.08 21.34
CA GLU A 66 5.54 -7.08 22.38
C GLU A 66 6.84 -6.35 22.69
N ASN A 67 7.95 -7.07 22.78
CA ASN A 67 9.24 -6.49 23.12
C ASN A 67 10.40 -7.19 22.40
N ILE A 68 11.49 -6.45 22.20
CA ILE A 68 12.76 -6.95 21.64
C ILE A 68 13.87 -6.36 22.50
N LEU A 69 14.64 -7.23 23.15
CA LEU A 69 15.82 -6.87 23.95
C LEU A 69 17.07 -7.48 23.31
N TYR A 70 18.20 -6.76 23.42
CA TYR A 70 19.50 -7.27 23.01
C TYR A 70 20.44 -7.24 24.22
N GLU A 71 20.79 -8.41 24.69
CA GLU A 71 21.68 -8.62 25.85
C GLU A 71 22.52 -9.88 25.60
N ASP A 72 23.76 -9.92 26.08
CA ASP A 72 24.66 -11.05 25.94
C ASP A 72 24.79 -11.61 24.51
N ASP A 73 24.93 -10.72 23.56
CA ASP A 73 25.05 -11.01 22.11
C ASP A 73 23.86 -11.77 21.51
N LYS A 74 22.69 -11.70 22.13
CA LYS A 74 21.45 -12.33 21.68
C LYS A 74 20.27 -11.39 21.75
N PHE A 75 19.36 -11.56 20.80
CA PHE A 75 18.04 -10.95 20.85
C PHE A 75 17.07 -11.86 21.59
N THR A 76 16.33 -11.29 22.51
CA THR A 76 15.18 -11.93 23.15
C THR A 76 13.92 -11.21 22.71
N ILE A 77 13.02 -11.95 22.04
CA ILE A 77 11.77 -11.45 21.48
C ILE A 77 10.62 -12.02 22.31
N THR A 78 9.80 -11.15 22.90
CA THR A 78 8.61 -11.53 23.65
C THR A 78 7.36 -11.17 22.87
N THR A 79 6.38 -12.07 22.85
CA THR A 79 5.09 -11.89 22.19
C THR A 79 3.97 -11.71 23.23
N THR A 80 2.84 -11.15 22.81
CA THR A 80 1.67 -10.92 23.67
C THR A 80 1.05 -12.20 24.23
N ASN A 81 1.27 -13.35 23.59
CA ASN A 81 0.85 -14.67 24.07
C ASN A 81 1.95 -15.40 24.88
N ALA A 82 2.88 -14.66 25.43
CA ALA A 82 3.96 -15.14 26.32
C ALA A 82 4.95 -16.12 25.65
N VAL A 83 5.01 -16.18 24.32
CA VAL A 83 6.08 -16.92 23.63
C VAL A 83 7.35 -16.08 23.69
N VAL A 84 8.46 -16.71 24.10
CA VAL A 84 9.79 -16.09 24.13
C VAL A 84 10.68 -16.80 23.10
N LEU A 85 11.31 -16.02 22.23
CA LEU A 85 12.23 -16.49 21.21
C LEU A 85 13.60 -15.86 21.42
N GLN A 86 14.65 -16.62 21.14
CA GLN A 86 16.02 -16.12 21.13
C GLN A 86 16.66 -16.29 19.76
N SER A 87 17.48 -15.32 19.33
CA SER A 87 18.18 -15.35 18.06
C SER A 87 19.42 -14.46 18.11
N GLU A 88 20.42 -14.81 17.33
CA GLU A 88 21.61 -13.97 17.10
C GLU A 88 21.31 -12.78 16.19
N MET A 89 20.27 -12.85 15.36
CA MET A 89 19.88 -11.80 14.43
C MET A 89 18.37 -11.64 14.36
N VAL A 90 17.89 -10.39 14.29
CA VAL A 90 16.47 -10.05 14.11
C VAL A 90 16.32 -9.02 13.00
N ILE A 91 15.39 -9.27 12.09
CA ILE A 91 15.01 -8.34 11.03
C ILE A 91 13.63 -7.77 11.35
N GLY A 92 13.57 -6.45 11.60
CA GLY A 92 12.31 -5.75 11.83
C GLY A 92 11.60 -5.43 10.52
N ALA A 93 10.54 -6.16 10.20
CA ALA A 93 9.70 -5.95 9.01
C ALA A 93 8.25 -5.61 9.38
N PHE A 94 8.02 -5.06 10.56
CA PHE A 94 6.71 -4.82 11.19
C PHE A 94 5.96 -3.57 10.67
N GLY A 95 6.56 -2.80 9.75
CA GLY A 95 5.96 -1.62 9.15
C GLY A 95 5.74 -0.45 10.13
N LYS A 96 5.14 0.63 9.64
CA LYS A 96 5.05 1.92 10.37
C LYS A 96 4.00 1.99 11.47
N ARG A 97 3.12 0.99 11.60
CA ARG A 97 2.04 0.99 12.60
C ARG A 97 2.40 0.21 13.87
N SER A 98 3.58 -0.38 13.92
CA SER A 98 4.05 -1.13 15.10
C SER A 98 4.48 -0.18 16.21
N ASN A 99 4.24 -0.57 17.46
CA ASN A 99 4.73 0.14 18.64
C ASN A 99 6.20 -0.22 19.00
N ILE A 100 6.81 -1.14 18.26
CA ILE A 100 8.18 -1.60 18.54
C ILE A 100 9.18 -0.45 18.42
N ASP A 101 9.07 0.39 17.40
CA ASP A 101 9.97 1.53 17.23
C ASP A 101 9.85 2.56 18.37
N GLN A 102 8.65 2.70 18.97
CA GLN A 102 8.44 3.54 20.15
C GLN A 102 9.12 2.93 21.38
N LYS A 103 8.94 1.62 21.60
CA LYS A 103 9.56 0.89 22.72
C LYS A 103 11.09 0.88 22.61
N MET A 104 11.62 0.85 21.41
CA MET A 104 13.06 0.95 21.13
C MET A 104 13.60 2.39 21.14
N ASN A 105 12.78 3.40 21.48
CA ASN A 105 13.15 4.82 21.52
C ASN A 105 13.82 5.33 20.23
N ARG A 106 13.36 4.88 19.06
CA ARG A 106 13.94 5.28 17.78
C ARG A 106 13.56 6.72 17.42
N ASN A 107 14.56 7.59 17.26
CA ASN A 107 14.38 9.04 17.08
C ASN A 107 13.48 9.43 15.90
N PHE A 108 13.44 8.62 14.83
CA PHE A 108 12.65 8.95 13.64
C PHE A 108 11.13 8.92 13.90
N ILE A 109 10.65 8.19 14.93
CA ILE A 109 9.23 8.05 15.21
C ILE A 109 8.58 9.36 15.67
N HIS A 110 9.37 10.29 16.18
CA HIS A 110 8.91 11.61 16.59
C HIS A 110 8.68 12.56 15.41
N LYS A 111 9.18 12.22 14.21
CA LYS A 111 8.99 13.01 13.02
C LYS A 111 7.59 12.80 12.44
N LYS A 112 6.74 13.82 12.53
CA LYS A 112 5.39 13.78 11.93
C LYS A 112 5.48 13.90 10.41
N SER A 113 4.75 13.04 9.70
CA SER A 113 4.56 13.19 8.26
C SER A 113 3.65 14.37 7.96
N TYR A 114 4.00 15.15 6.92
CA TYR A 114 3.12 16.18 6.38
C TYR A 114 2.12 15.63 5.36
N TRP A 115 2.16 14.33 5.11
CA TRP A 115 1.37 13.65 4.09
C TRP A 115 0.40 12.67 4.73
N LEU A 116 -0.84 12.71 4.22
CA LEU A 116 -1.84 11.66 4.40
C LEU A 116 -1.76 10.71 3.20
N ALA A 117 -1.70 9.41 3.45
CA ALA A 117 -1.85 8.38 2.43
C ALA A 117 -3.19 7.67 2.64
N VAL A 118 -3.98 7.59 1.59
CA VAL A 118 -5.23 6.82 1.55
C VAL A 118 -5.09 5.75 0.47
N ASN A 119 -5.45 4.53 0.81
CA ASN A 119 -5.52 3.41 -0.13
C ASN A 119 -6.86 2.72 0.04
N ALA A 120 -7.57 2.51 -1.06
CA ALA A 120 -8.88 1.88 -1.06
C ALA A 120 -9.10 1.07 -2.33
N HIS A 121 -9.93 0.04 -2.22
CA HIS A 121 -10.32 -0.82 -3.33
C HIS A 121 -11.79 -0.56 -3.71
N TYR A 122 -12.04 -0.54 -5.01
CA TYR A 122 -13.36 -0.26 -5.58
C TYR A 122 -13.73 -1.33 -6.62
N SER A 123 -15.02 -1.56 -6.76
CA SER A 123 -15.60 -2.23 -7.92
C SER A 123 -16.07 -1.17 -8.92
N GLY A 124 -15.99 -1.46 -10.22
CA GLY A 124 -16.41 -0.55 -11.27
C GLY A 124 -15.64 -0.75 -12.57
N GLU A 125 -15.77 0.22 -13.48
CA GLU A 125 -15.10 0.17 -14.76
C GLU A 125 -13.84 1.05 -14.77
N PHE A 126 -12.73 0.46 -15.18
CA PHE A 126 -11.46 1.12 -15.44
C PHE A 126 -10.69 0.29 -16.48
N PRO A 127 -9.91 0.88 -17.39
CA PRO A 127 -9.11 0.11 -18.35
C PRO A 127 -8.18 -0.89 -17.67
N HIS A 128 -8.08 -2.10 -18.23
CA HIS A 128 -7.27 -3.15 -17.63
C HIS A 128 -5.77 -2.89 -17.75
N ASP A 129 -5.34 -2.27 -18.82
CA ASP A 129 -3.93 -2.09 -19.18
C ASP A 129 -3.36 -0.72 -18.83
N LEU A 130 -4.10 0.06 -18.04
CA LEU A 130 -3.80 1.46 -17.73
C LEU A 130 -3.45 1.66 -16.26
N VAL A 131 -2.42 2.45 -16.00
CA VAL A 131 -2.25 3.17 -14.74
C VAL A 131 -2.52 4.66 -14.94
N GLY A 132 -3.45 5.21 -14.17
CA GLY A 132 -3.75 6.64 -14.13
C GLY A 132 -2.99 7.31 -12.98
N LEU A 133 -2.32 8.43 -13.25
CA LEU A 133 -1.73 9.32 -12.26
C LEU A 133 -2.36 10.69 -12.40
N HIS A 134 -3.22 11.05 -11.50
CA HIS A 134 -4.04 12.25 -11.58
C HIS A 134 -3.71 13.22 -10.45
N ASN A 135 -3.26 14.43 -10.80
CA ASN A 135 -3.00 15.47 -9.83
C ASN A 135 -4.28 16.14 -9.36
N PHE A 136 -4.33 16.47 -8.09
CA PHE A 136 -5.34 17.35 -7.49
C PHE A 136 -4.65 18.38 -6.61
N LYS A 137 -5.38 19.38 -6.14
CA LYS A 137 -4.81 20.44 -5.30
C LYS A 137 -4.24 19.86 -4.00
N GLY A 138 -2.92 19.93 -3.83
CA GLY A 138 -2.22 19.44 -2.63
C GLY A 138 -1.92 17.94 -2.65
N GLY A 139 -1.99 17.27 -3.83
CA GLY A 139 -1.64 15.86 -3.90
C GLY A 139 -1.76 15.23 -5.28
N TYR A 140 -1.63 13.92 -5.32
CA TYR A 140 -1.85 13.11 -6.52
C TYR A 140 -2.52 11.79 -6.16
N CYS A 141 -3.20 11.20 -7.13
CA CYS A 141 -3.90 9.92 -7.01
C CYS A 141 -3.45 8.96 -8.10
N GLY A 142 -3.05 7.76 -7.70
CA GLY A 142 -2.78 6.64 -8.60
C GLY A 142 -4.01 5.74 -8.68
N VAL A 143 -4.36 5.31 -9.89
CA VAL A 143 -5.47 4.40 -10.15
C VAL A 143 -5.00 3.29 -11.08
N SER A 144 -5.24 2.04 -10.71
CA SER A 144 -4.97 0.88 -11.56
C SER A 144 -5.87 -0.28 -11.18
N LYS A 145 -6.01 -1.26 -12.06
CA LYS A 145 -6.59 -2.54 -11.67
C LYS A 145 -5.55 -3.44 -11.04
N VAL A 146 -6.01 -4.27 -10.12
CA VAL A 146 -5.32 -5.42 -9.56
C VAL A 146 -6.03 -6.70 -9.99
N GLU A 147 -5.65 -7.85 -9.46
CA GLU A 147 -6.31 -9.12 -9.76
C GLU A 147 -7.83 -9.04 -9.60
N ASN A 148 -8.56 -9.91 -10.30
CA ASN A 148 -10.03 -9.99 -10.30
C ASN A 148 -10.75 -8.70 -10.76
N GLY A 149 -10.04 -7.79 -11.44
CA GLY A 149 -10.61 -6.55 -11.97
C GLY A 149 -10.92 -5.48 -10.93
N VAL A 150 -10.46 -5.66 -9.69
CA VAL A 150 -10.62 -4.68 -8.61
C VAL A 150 -9.80 -3.43 -8.92
N ILE A 151 -10.39 -2.26 -8.72
CA ILE A 151 -9.72 -0.97 -8.90
C ILE A 151 -9.01 -0.60 -7.59
N ASN A 152 -7.70 -0.46 -7.63
CA ASN A 152 -6.92 0.09 -6.54
C ASN A 152 -6.76 1.59 -6.74
N ILE A 153 -7.19 2.38 -5.78
CA ILE A 153 -7.05 3.83 -5.74
C ILE A 153 -6.20 4.20 -4.54
N CYS A 154 -5.06 4.84 -4.81
CA CYS A 154 -4.15 5.29 -3.76
C CYS A 154 -3.80 6.75 -3.99
N TYR A 155 -3.95 7.60 -2.96
CA TYR A 155 -3.53 8.98 -3.09
C TYR A 155 -2.74 9.48 -1.89
N LEU A 156 -1.84 10.42 -2.18
CA LEU A 156 -1.14 11.22 -1.19
C LEU A 156 -1.70 12.63 -1.19
N ALA A 157 -1.98 13.15 -0.01
CA ALA A 157 -2.56 14.47 0.20
C ALA A 157 -1.78 15.25 1.25
N ASP A 158 -1.70 16.56 1.09
CA ASP A 158 -1.21 17.46 2.12
C ASP A 158 -2.09 17.37 3.38
N TYR A 159 -1.47 16.99 4.49
CA TYR A 159 -2.19 16.79 5.75
C TYR A 159 -2.78 18.11 6.31
N LYS A 160 -2.17 19.27 6.02
CA LYS A 160 -2.72 20.57 6.46
C LYS A 160 -4.06 20.86 5.80
N THR A 161 -4.15 20.59 4.48
CA THR A 161 -5.40 20.75 3.74
C THR A 161 -6.44 19.73 4.20
N PHE A 162 -6.04 18.46 4.39
CA PHE A 162 -6.96 17.42 4.87
C PHE A 162 -7.59 17.77 6.21
N LYS A 163 -6.84 18.34 7.15
CA LYS A 163 -7.34 18.69 8.50
C LYS A 163 -8.53 19.66 8.53
N THR A 164 -8.78 20.37 7.45
CA THR A 164 -9.92 21.30 7.35
C THR A 164 -11.24 20.60 7.05
N PHE A 165 -11.20 19.28 6.77
CA PHE A 165 -12.34 18.44 6.48
C PHE A 165 -12.61 17.46 7.62
N LYS A 166 -13.86 17.04 7.79
CA LYS A 166 -14.29 16.17 8.88
C LYS A 166 -13.79 14.74 8.72
N ASN A 167 -13.71 14.26 7.48
CA ASN A 167 -13.33 12.88 7.16
C ASN A 167 -12.81 12.75 5.73
N ILE A 168 -12.35 11.54 5.38
CA ILE A 168 -11.80 11.21 4.07
C ILE A 168 -12.84 11.41 2.95
N THR A 169 -14.08 11.03 3.16
CA THR A 169 -15.15 11.14 2.15
C THR A 169 -15.42 12.60 1.77
N GLU A 170 -15.51 13.49 2.76
CA GLU A 170 -15.70 14.92 2.53
C GLU A 170 -14.50 15.52 1.77
N TYR A 171 -13.28 15.16 2.16
CA TYR A 171 -12.07 15.60 1.46
C TYR A 171 -12.02 15.07 0.02
N GLN A 172 -12.34 13.82 -0.18
CA GLN A 172 -12.39 13.18 -1.50
C GLN A 172 -13.38 13.88 -2.43
N THR A 173 -14.57 14.20 -1.93
CA THR A 173 -15.61 14.90 -2.69
C THR A 173 -15.21 16.33 -3.04
N ASN A 174 -14.66 17.08 -2.08
CA ASN A 174 -14.43 18.51 -2.25
C ASN A 174 -13.08 18.87 -2.84
N ILE A 175 -12.07 18.01 -2.72
CA ILE A 175 -10.70 18.30 -3.18
C ILE A 175 -10.26 17.31 -4.27
N VAL A 176 -10.28 16.02 -3.97
CA VAL A 176 -9.76 15.00 -4.89
C VAL A 176 -10.59 14.95 -6.18
N SER A 177 -11.91 15.00 -6.05
CA SER A 177 -12.87 14.99 -7.16
C SER A 177 -12.97 16.32 -7.92
N GLN A 178 -12.16 17.32 -7.60
CA GLN A 178 -12.02 18.50 -8.47
C GLN A 178 -11.29 18.16 -9.78
N ASN A 179 -10.44 17.14 -9.77
CA ASN A 179 -9.94 16.57 -11.02
C ASN A 179 -11.07 15.81 -11.72
N PRO A 180 -11.43 16.15 -12.99
CA PRO A 180 -12.59 15.55 -13.67
C PRO A 180 -12.45 14.04 -13.90
N HIS A 181 -11.21 13.52 -14.07
CA HIS A 181 -10.98 12.09 -14.22
C HIS A 181 -11.27 11.36 -12.90
N LEU A 182 -10.76 11.88 -11.78
CA LEU A 182 -11.02 11.30 -10.46
C LEU A 182 -12.49 11.38 -10.09
N LYS A 183 -13.16 12.50 -10.41
CA LYS A 183 -14.60 12.63 -10.23
C LYS A 183 -15.38 11.55 -10.99
N ALA A 184 -15.03 11.33 -12.26
CA ALA A 184 -15.67 10.29 -13.06
C ALA A 184 -15.43 8.88 -12.49
N ILE A 185 -14.20 8.59 -12.05
CA ILE A 185 -13.86 7.29 -11.44
C ILE A 185 -14.67 7.07 -10.16
N PHE A 186 -14.68 8.02 -9.23
CA PHE A 186 -15.41 7.88 -7.97
C PHE A 186 -16.93 7.79 -8.15
N ASN A 187 -17.51 8.50 -9.13
CA ASN A 187 -18.94 8.45 -9.41
C ASN A 187 -19.38 7.10 -10.05
N ASN A 188 -18.47 6.41 -10.75
CA ASN A 188 -18.76 5.17 -11.46
C ASN A 188 -18.17 3.93 -10.77
N SER A 189 -17.75 4.06 -9.51
CA SER A 189 -17.20 2.96 -8.74
C SER A 189 -17.81 2.89 -7.34
N THR A 190 -17.83 1.69 -6.78
CA THR A 190 -18.35 1.43 -5.43
C THR A 190 -17.18 1.01 -4.53
N LEU A 191 -17.05 1.66 -3.37
CA LEU A 191 -16.04 1.32 -2.37
C LEU A 191 -16.26 -0.10 -1.85
N LEU A 192 -15.23 -0.93 -1.90
CA LEU A 192 -15.22 -2.28 -1.32
C LEU A 192 -14.62 -2.26 0.08
N PHE A 193 -13.41 -1.67 0.23
CA PHE A 193 -12.75 -1.48 1.53
C PHE A 193 -11.63 -0.42 1.43
N GLN A 194 -11.27 0.14 2.59
CA GLN A 194 -10.30 1.21 2.76
C GLN A 194 -9.35 0.93 3.93
#